data_58bb98d9bce064f8344e42ec81cec7d1
#
_entry.id   58bb98d9bce064f8344e42ec81cec7d1
#
_cell.length_a   1.000
_cell.length_b   1.000
_cell.length_c   1.000
_cell.angle_alpha   90.00
_cell.angle_beta   90.00
_cell.angle_gamma   90.00
#
_symmetry.space_group_name_H-M   'P 1'
#
loop_
_entity.id
_entity.type
_entity.pdbx_description
1 polymer ?
#
loop_
_entity_poly.entity_id
_entity_poly.type
_entity_poly.pdbx_seq_one_letter_code
_entity_poly.pdbx_strand_id
1 'polypeptide(L)'
;MKTNRPFARASIAFSLFALSCATQHAHAADWRWLNANNQPRPIAIQAAKQLVAADSDGLSPPDYEASKIESALAAASKAPLAPEEAAKLDEQLTQSVLRYANELHHGRIDPKTIRENYTPDARPPFDANALLTQALATGDLQPLWQAATPKAPMYEELRTELQRYLRLRAHPAWGSPLPALPKAATIRPMQEWPGLPLLAQRLAALGYLPASAPQDSRKLTPELQQAISSYQKHHSLKQSGLFDRATSESINITPTERAAQIAQTLERLRWAPLQQAQRMIVVNIPEYRLRAYTLYNYKAIETLPINVIVGRARSNPTPLFNKDMQRVEFSPFWNVPPSILRKEMLPRIQNDPDYIRRGNYEIVGSNGKKVELSPEALAGLANGSMRVRQRPGRGNALGGVKFIFPNNQNIYLHHTSSPGLFKRETRAMSHGCVRVDEPKLLAKFVLHDNPEWTEQRISTAIDKHAGGAVQLKQPIPVIITYLTTVIGEDKNLYFLPDVYGQDKLLQRALEKRPK
;
A
#
# COMPACT_ATOMS: atom_id res chain seq x y z
N MET A 1 -65.10 50.73 28.87
CA MET A 1 -65.11 52.14 28.51
C MET A 1 -64.26 52.26 27.25
N LYS A 2 -64.86 52.32 26.05
CA LYS A 2 -65.07 53.54 25.22
C LYS A 2 -63.76 54.34 25.11
N THR A 3 -63.13 54.56 23.94
CA THR A 3 -63.71 55.21 22.73
C THR A 3 -62.68 55.22 21.57
N ASN A 4 -63.18 54.90 20.40
CA ASN A 4 -63.14 55.63 19.14
C ASN A 4 -61.84 56.02 18.42
N ARG A 5 -61.88 55.61 17.16
CA ARG A 5 -61.12 55.98 15.93
C ARG A 5 -61.18 57.49 15.62
N PRO A 6 -60.34 58.04 14.68
CA PRO A 6 -60.75 57.92 13.28
C PRO A 6 -59.62 57.70 12.24
N PHE A 7 -60.08 57.33 11.05
CA PHE A 7 -59.43 57.20 9.76
C PHE A 7 -58.72 58.46 9.25
N ALA A 8 -57.58 58.29 8.60
CA ALA A 8 -57.11 59.21 7.57
C ALA A 8 -56.57 58.41 6.37
N ARG A 9 -57.17 58.69 5.21
CA ARG A 9 -56.75 58.21 3.88
C ARG A 9 -55.47 58.93 3.46
N ALA A 10 -54.48 58.23 2.92
CA ALA A 10 -53.46 58.88 2.11
C ALA A 10 -53.04 57.94 0.97
N SER A 11 -52.88 58.52 -0.14
CA SER A 11 -52.82 58.10 -1.52
C SER A 11 -51.70 57.13 -1.87
N ILE A 12 -51.99 56.18 -2.79
CA ILE A 12 -51.13 55.27 -3.47
C ILE A 12 -50.22 56.02 -4.46
N ALA A 13 -48.91 55.99 -4.24
CA ALA A 13 -47.94 56.33 -5.27
C ALA A 13 -47.28 55.00 -5.72
N PHE A 14 -47.56 54.59 -6.94
CA PHE A 14 -46.95 53.46 -7.62
C PHE A 14 -45.54 53.88 -8.05
N SER A 15 -44.51 53.45 -7.30
CA SER A 15 -43.12 53.51 -7.77
C SER A 15 -42.76 52.14 -8.39
N LEU A 16 -42.62 52.14 -9.71
CA LEU A 16 -42.00 51.01 -10.45
C LEU A 16 -40.56 50.91 -9.99
N PHE A 17 -40.30 49.94 -9.14
CA PHE A 17 -38.92 49.41 -8.95
C PHE A 17 -38.64 48.43 -10.06
N ALA A 18 -37.83 48.84 -11.03
CA ALA A 18 -37.21 47.95 -12.00
C ALA A 18 -36.30 46.97 -11.25
N LEU A 19 -36.73 45.71 -11.13
CA LEU A 19 -35.92 44.61 -10.64
C LEU A 19 -34.87 44.34 -11.72
N SER A 20 -33.68 44.94 -11.59
CA SER A 20 -32.52 44.51 -12.34
C SER A 20 -32.12 43.12 -11.78
N CYS A 21 -32.47 42.07 -12.48
CA CYS A 21 -31.85 40.75 -12.31
C CYS A 21 -30.36 40.90 -12.62
N ALA A 22 -29.57 41.25 -11.62
CA ALA A 22 -28.16 40.98 -11.64
C ALA A 22 -28.03 39.45 -11.55
N THR A 23 -27.92 38.79 -12.71
CA THR A 23 -27.39 37.44 -12.81
C THR A 23 -26.02 37.47 -12.15
N GLN A 24 -25.94 36.95 -10.92
CA GLN A 24 -24.67 36.56 -10.33
C GLN A 24 -24.10 35.48 -11.23
N HIS A 25 -23.32 35.89 -12.21
CA HIS A 25 -22.33 35.02 -12.82
C HIS A 25 -21.40 34.66 -11.67
N ALA A 26 -21.52 33.42 -11.14
CA ALA A 26 -20.46 32.83 -10.38
C ALA A 26 -19.19 33.05 -11.23
N HIS A 27 -18.23 33.78 -10.68
CA HIS A 27 -16.91 33.91 -11.28
C HIS A 27 -16.36 32.50 -11.44
N ALA A 28 -16.52 31.90 -12.63
CA ALA A 28 -15.65 30.85 -13.07
C ALA A 28 -14.24 31.44 -12.94
N ALA A 29 -13.42 30.80 -12.14
CA ALA A 29 -12.02 31.16 -12.03
C ALA A 29 -11.49 31.33 -13.45
N ASP A 30 -10.84 32.46 -13.73
CA ASP A 30 -10.39 32.83 -15.07
C ASP A 30 -9.17 31.98 -15.42
N TRP A 31 -9.42 30.68 -15.64
CA TRP A 31 -8.42 29.70 -16.02
C TRP A 31 -7.92 30.04 -17.41
N ARG A 32 -6.69 30.50 -17.54
CA ARG A 32 -6.15 30.90 -18.84
C ARG A 32 -4.88 30.13 -19.17
N TRP A 33 -5.08 29.06 -19.93
CA TRP A 33 -3.99 28.33 -20.58
C TRP A 33 -3.55 28.99 -21.90
N LEU A 34 -4.41 29.81 -22.46
CA LEU A 34 -4.21 30.53 -23.71
C LEU A 34 -3.99 32.03 -23.42
N ASN A 35 -3.26 32.69 -24.31
CA ASN A 35 -3.06 34.15 -24.28
C ASN A 35 -4.24 34.90 -24.90
N ALA A 36 -4.20 36.24 -24.90
CA ALA A 36 -5.24 37.10 -25.47
C ALA A 36 -5.52 36.85 -26.96
N ASN A 37 -4.58 36.24 -27.68
CA ASN A 37 -4.72 35.86 -29.09
C ASN A 37 -5.18 34.42 -29.28
N ASN A 38 -5.69 33.75 -28.27
CA ASN A 38 -6.09 32.33 -28.26
C ASN A 38 -4.97 31.38 -28.70
N GLN A 39 -3.71 31.70 -28.37
CA GLN A 39 -2.56 30.85 -28.59
C GLN A 39 -2.03 30.27 -27.27
N PRO A 40 -1.45 29.05 -27.28
CA PRO A 40 -0.97 28.41 -26.06
C PRO A 40 0.09 29.22 -25.32
N ARG A 41 -0.09 29.38 -24.01
CA ARG A 41 0.97 29.84 -23.11
C ARG A 41 1.97 28.69 -22.88
N PRO A 42 3.25 28.98 -22.55
CA PRO A 42 4.24 27.94 -22.24
C PRO A 42 3.77 26.94 -21.17
N ILE A 43 3.02 27.39 -20.17
CA ILE A 43 2.46 26.54 -19.11
C ILE A 43 1.48 25.49 -19.65
N ALA A 44 0.69 25.81 -20.69
CA ALA A 44 -0.21 24.84 -21.33
C ALA A 44 0.57 23.72 -22.02
N ILE A 45 1.67 24.05 -22.69
CA ILE A 45 2.55 23.07 -23.32
C ILE A 45 3.21 22.16 -22.27
N GLN A 46 3.63 22.73 -21.13
CA GLN A 46 4.19 21.97 -20.01
C GLN A 46 3.16 21.00 -19.42
N ALA A 47 1.92 21.48 -19.20
CA ALA A 47 0.82 20.65 -18.70
C ALA A 47 0.54 19.46 -19.64
N ALA A 48 0.42 19.71 -20.96
CA ALA A 48 0.18 18.66 -21.93
C ALA A 48 1.31 17.60 -21.94
N LYS A 49 2.57 18.02 -21.88
CA LYS A 49 3.71 17.09 -21.77
C LYS A 49 3.63 16.22 -20.51
N GLN A 50 3.22 16.79 -19.38
CA GLN A 50 3.04 16.02 -18.15
C GLN A 50 1.90 15.00 -18.28
N LEU A 51 0.78 15.36 -18.90
CA LEU A 51 -0.33 14.44 -19.14
C LEU A 51 0.05 13.30 -20.10
N VAL A 52 0.85 13.59 -21.14
CA VAL A 52 1.40 12.57 -22.06
C VAL A 52 2.34 11.63 -21.34
N ALA A 53 3.12 12.12 -20.37
CA ALA A 53 4.05 11.34 -19.58
C ALA A 53 3.39 10.67 -18.33
N ALA A 54 2.06 10.70 -18.18
CA ALA A 54 1.37 10.17 -17.02
C ALA A 54 1.62 8.67 -16.77
N ASP A 55 1.98 7.90 -17.80
CA ASP A 55 2.32 6.49 -17.65
C ASP A 55 3.61 6.29 -16.81
N SER A 56 4.49 7.28 -16.73
CA SER A 56 5.65 7.27 -15.84
C SER A 56 5.27 7.27 -14.36
N ASP A 57 4.07 7.71 -14.05
CA ASP A 57 3.47 7.64 -12.71
C ASP A 57 2.54 6.42 -12.54
N GLY A 58 2.49 5.53 -13.53
CA GLY A 58 1.56 4.40 -13.54
C GLY A 58 0.10 4.82 -13.73
N LEU A 59 -0.12 6.01 -14.26
CA LEU A 59 -1.42 6.56 -14.65
C LEU A 59 -1.59 6.42 -16.16
N SER A 60 -2.82 6.55 -16.67
CA SER A 60 -3.13 6.27 -18.09
C SER A 60 -3.30 7.58 -18.87
N PRO A 61 -2.39 7.96 -19.78
CA PRO A 61 -2.51 9.20 -20.56
C PRO A 61 -3.86 9.36 -21.29
N PRO A 62 -4.49 8.29 -21.85
CA PRO A 62 -5.83 8.38 -22.44
C PRO A 62 -6.92 8.85 -21.47
N ASP A 63 -6.78 8.59 -20.16
CA ASP A 63 -7.76 9.03 -19.15
C ASP A 63 -7.79 10.55 -18.98
N TYR A 64 -6.75 11.24 -19.43
CA TYR A 64 -6.59 12.69 -19.38
C TYR A 64 -6.69 13.34 -20.75
N GLU A 65 -7.17 12.61 -21.77
CA GLU A 65 -7.25 13.07 -23.16
C GLU A 65 -5.92 13.64 -23.70
N ALA A 66 -4.78 13.17 -23.17
CA ALA A 66 -3.45 13.77 -23.32
C ALA A 66 -3.07 14.01 -24.80
N SER A 67 -3.21 13.01 -25.67
CA SER A 67 -2.88 13.13 -27.11
C SER A 67 -3.80 14.10 -27.86
N LYS A 68 -5.08 14.19 -27.48
CA LYS A 68 -6.02 15.16 -28.08
C LYS A 68 -5.64 16.58 -27.69
N ILE A 69 -5.37 16.81 -26.40
CA ILE A 69 -4.94 18.11 -25.88
C ILE A 69 -3.61 18.55 -26.52
N GLU A 70 -2.62 17.64 -26.56
CA GLU A 70 -1.32 17.93 -27.20
C GLU A 70 -1.47 18.32 -28.67
N SER A 71 -2.30 17.59 -29.43
CA SER A 71 -2.57 17.86 -30.84
C SER A 71 -3.30 19.20 -31.02
N ALA A 72 -4.29 19.51 -30.16
CA ALA A 72 -5.03 20.77 -30.20
C ALA A 72 -4.11 21.98 -29.88
N LEU A 73 -3.24 21.87 -28.87
CA LEU A 73 -2.26 22.90 -28.55
C LEU A 73 -1.23 23.09 -29.66
N ALA A 74 -0.79 22.01 -30.31
CA ALA A 74 0.12 22.09 -31.45
C ALA A 74 -0.53 22.80 -32.67
N ALA A 75 -1.81 22.58 -32.92
CA ALA A 75 -2.58 23.31 -33.93
C ALA A 75 -2.74 24.79 -33.57
N ALA A 76 -3.13 25.08 -32.32
CA ALA A 76 -3.30 26.44 -31.80
C ALA A 76 -1.98 27.27 -31.79
N SER A 77 -0.85 26.60 -31.71
CA SER A 77 0.48 27.26 -31.83
C SER A 77 0.78 27.74 -33.25
N LYS A 78 0.14 27.14 -34.28
CA LYS A 78 0.34 27.52 -35.70
C LYS A 78 -0.65 28.57 -36.15
N ALA A 79 -1.88 28.52 -35.68
CA ALA A 79 -2.95 29.47 -35.98
C ALA A 79 -3.85 29.69 -34.74
N PRO A 80 -4.26 30.95 -34.46
CA PRO A 80 -5.17 31.23 -33.35
C PRO A 80 -6.47 30.45 -33.49
N LEU A 81 -6.99 29.95 -32.35
CA LEU A 81 -8.29 29.27 -32.30
C LEU A 81 -9.45 30.26 -32.36
N ALA A 82 -10.60 29.82 -32.87
CA ALA A 82 -11.85 30.54 -32.68
C ALA A 82 -12.20 30.62 -31.18
N PRO A 83 -12.89 31.68 -30.73
CA PRO A 83 -13.16 31.90 -29.30
C PRO A 83 -13.83 30.69 -28.59
N GLU A 84 -14.77 30.04 -29.25
CA GLU A 84 -15.47 28.86 -28.73
C GLU A 84 -14.55 27.65 -28.59
N GLU A 85 -13.69 27.40 -29.58
CA GLU A 85 -12.70 26.32 -29.55
C GLU A 85 -11.64 26.58 -28.46
N ALA A 86 -11.21 27.84 -28.30
CA ALA A 86 -10.27 28.27 -27.28
C ALA A 86 -10.85 28.01 -25.87
N ALA A 87 -12.10 28.41 -25.61
CA ALA A 87 -12.78 28.18 -24.35
C ALA A 87 -12.92 26.68 -24.03
N LYS A 88 -13.27 25.87 -25.03
CA LYS A 88 -13.37 24.41 -24.89
C LYS A 88 -12.04 23.76 -24.55
N LEU A 89 -10.97 24.15 -25.24
CA LEU A 89 -9.63 23.61 -24.98
C LEU A 89 -9.13 24.01 -23.59
N ASP A 90 -9.39 25.24 -23.15
CA ASP A 90 -9.03 25.76 -21.83
C ASP A 90 -9.72 24.97 -20.72
N GLU A 91 -11.02 24.68 -20.88
CA GLU A 91 -11.79 23.85 -19.95
C GLU A 91 -11.29 22.40 -19.92
N GLN A 92 -11.07 21.77 -21.10
CA GLN A 92 -10.57 20.41 -21.20
C GLN A 92 -9.21 20.24 -20.52
N LEU A 93 -8.28 21.16 -20.76
CA LEU A 93 -6.96 21.13 -20.14
C LEU A 93 -7.06 21.32 -18.62
N THR A 94 -7.90 22.23 -18.16
CA THR A 94 -8.16 22.45 -16.73
C THR A 94 -8.67 21.17 -16.05
N GLN A 95 -9.70 20.54 -16.61
CA GLN A 95 -10.30 19.32 -16.08
C GLN A 95 -9.28 18.17 -16.06
N SER A 96 -8.50 18.01 -17.13
CA SER A 96 -7.49 16.96 -17.25
C SER A 96 -6.35 17.15 -16.25
N VAL A 97 -5.86 18.36 -16.06
CA VAL A 97 -4.80 18.69 -15.08
C VAL A 97 -5.29 18.47 -13.66
N LEU A 98 -6.48 18.94 -13.32
CA LEU A 98 -7.07 18.75 -11.99
C LEU A 98 -7.29 17.27 -11.69
N ARG A 99 -7.82 16.53 -12.66
CA ARG A 99 -8.01 15.08 -12.54
C ARG A 99 -6.69 14.38 -12.31
N TYR A 100 -5.68 14.64 -13.14
CA TYR A 100 -4.36 14.05 -12.99
C TYR A 100 -3.73 14.37 -11.63
N ALA A 101 -3.76 15.64 -11.19
CA ALA A 101 -3.22 16.05 -9.89
C ALA A 101 -3.91 15.33 -8.72
N ASN A 102 -5.25 15.25 -8.74
CA ASN A 102 -6.02 14.54 -7.72
C ASN A 102 -5.71 13.02 -7.73
N GLU A 103 -5.61 12.39 -8.89
CA GLU A 103 -5.30 10.97 -8.99
C GLU A 103 -3.84 10.65 -8.64
N LEU A 104 -2.92 11.54 -8.93
CA LEU A 104 -1.54 11.45 -8.50
C LEU A 104 -1.43 11.53 -6.97
N HIS A 105 -2.26 12.37 -6.33
CA HIS A 105 -2.26 12.53 -4.87
C HIS A 105 -3.03 11.43 -4.13
N HIS A 106 -4.22 11.07 -4.60
CA HIS A 106 -5.15 10.18 -3.89
C HIS A 106 -5.18 8.74 -4.40
N GLY A 107 -4.64 8.49 -5.60
CA GLY A 107 -4.86 7.28 -6.38
C GLY A 107 -6.15 7.35 -7.21
N ARG A 108 -6.23 6.46 -8.20
CA ARG A 108 -7.36 6.33 -9.13
C ARG A 108 -8.55 5.59 -8.52
N ILE A 109 -8.26 4.67 -7.60
CA ILE A 109 -9.25 3.74 -7.02
C ILE A 109 -9.41 4.06 -5.55
N ASP A 110 -10.67 4.22 -5.09
CA ASP A 110 -10.95 4.19 -3.66
C ASP A 110 -10.69 2.77 -3.14
N PRO A 111 -9.71 2.58 -2.26
CA PRO A 111 -9.36 1.25 -1.74
C PRO A 111 -10.53 0.54 -1.03
N LYS A 112 -11.53 1.26 -0.53
CA LYS A 112 -12.74 0.68 0.06
C LYS A 112 -13.57 -0.12 -0.96
N THR A 113 -13.50 0.25 -2.24
CA THR A 113 -14.22 -0.45 -3.32
C THR A 113 -13.61 -1.80 -3.66
N ILE A 114 -12.34 -2.03 -3.31
CA ILE A 114 -11.62 -3.29 -3.54
C ILE A 114 -11.72 -4.20 -2.31
N ARG A 115 -11.73 -3.62 -1.09
CA ARG A 115 -11.86 -4.34 0.17
C ARG A 115 -12.70 -3.56 1.17
N GLU A 116 -13.77 -4.19 1.67
CA GLU A 116 -14.63 -3.65 2.72
C GLU A 116 -13.88 -3.28 4.01
N ASN A 117 -12.76 -3.95 4.28
CA ASN A 117 -11.99 -3.82 5.52
C ASN A 117 -10.82 -2.83 5.44
N TYR A 118 -10.68 -2.08 4.34
CA TYR A 118 -9.67 -1.03 4.26
C TYR A 118 -10.22 0.27 4.83
N THR A 119 -9.59 0.78 5.88
CA THR A 119 -9.96 2.06 6.49
C THR A 119 -8.74 2.99 6.42
N PRO A 120 -8.62 3.82 5.38
CA PRO A 120 -7.62 4.88 5.39
C PRO A 120 -7.98 5.91 6.45
N ASP A 121 -6.98 6.44 7.14
CA ASP A 121 -7.15 7.62 7.97
C ASP A 121 -7.39 8.88 7.13
N ALA A 122 -7.85 9.95 7.78
CA ALA A 122 -7.99 11.26 7.14
C ALA A 122 -6.64 11.69 6.53
N ARG A 123 -6.66 12.05 5.25
CA ARG A 123 -5.49 12.56 4.55
C ARG A 123 -5.36 14.07 4.80
N PRO A 124 -4.14 14.61 4.72
CA PRO A 124 -3.97 16.05 4.67
C PRO A 124 -4.83 16.66 3.55
N PRO A 125 -5.41 17.85 3.77
CA PRO A 125 -6.14 18.53 2.71
C PRO A 125 -5.24 18.77 1.49
N PHE A 126 -5.75 18.44 0.31
CA PHE A 126 -5.11 18.73 -0.97
C PHE A 126 -6.10 19.51 -1.83
N ASP A 127 -5.81 20.78 -2.06
CA ASP A 127 -6.62 21.66 -2.89
C ASP A 127 -5.94 21.87 -4.24
N ALA A 128 -6.22 20.97 -5.18
CA ALA A 128 -5.72 21.07 -6.54
C ALA A 128 -6.16 22.34 -7.26
N ASN A 129 -7.37 22.88 -6.94
CA ASN A 129 -7.89 24.09 -7.57
C ASN A 129 -7.08 25.32 -7.14
N ALA A 130 -6.86 25.49 -5.83
CA ALA A 130 -6.05 26.60 -5.33
C ALA A 130 -4.61 26.56 -5.88
N LEU A 131 -3.99 25.37 -5.90
CA LEU A 131 -2.64 25.18 -6.43
C LEU A 131 -2.57 25.45 -7.94
N LEU A 132 -3.58 25.03 -8.71
CA LEU A 132 -3.63 25.29 -10.14
C LEU A 132 -3.85 26.79 -10.42
N THR A 133 -4.71 27.45 -9.66
CA THR A 133 -4.92 28.92 -9.78
C THR A 133 -3.60 29.66 -9.58
N GLN A 134 -2.86 29.32 -8.54
CA GLN A 134 -1.53 29.89 -8.29
C GLN A 134 -0.55 29.58 -9.42
N ALA A 135 -0.51 28.34 -9.93
CA ALA A 135 0.35 27.94 -11.04
C ALA A 135 0.07 28.73 -12.32
N LEU A 136 -1.21 28.95 -12.65
CA LEU A 136 -1.61 29.73 -13.83
C LEU A 136 -1.24 31.21 -13.69
N ALA A 137 -1.31 31.76 -12.48
CA ALA A 137 -0.88 33.14 -12.20
C ALA A 137 0.64 33.31 -12.30
N THR A 138 1.42 32.35 -11.80
CA THR A 138 2.88 32.41 -11.78
C THR A 138 3.54 31.86 -13.07
N GLY A 139 2.83 31.04 -13.85
CA GLY A 139 3.39 30.33 -15.02
C GLY A 139 4.19 29.09 -14.65
N ASP A 140 4.09 28.60 -13.41
CA ASP A 140 4.87 27.45 -12.91
C ASP A 140 3.97 26.37 -12.29
N LEU A 141 3.98 25.16 -12.86
CA LEU A 141 3.23 23.99 -12.40
C LEU A 141 3.98 23.16 -11.34
N GLN A 142 5.26 23.42 -11.09
CA GLN A 142 6.07 22.61 -10.19
C GLN A 142 5.50 22.53 -8.76
N PRO A 143 5.00 23.60 -8.14
CA PRO A 143 4.38 23.52 -6.82
C PRO A 143 3.17 22.57 -6.78
N LEU A 144 2.33 22.56 -7.83
CA LEU A 144 1.20 21.65 -7.95
C LEU A 144 1.66 20.20 -8.01
N TRP A 145 2.64 19.89 -8.87
CA TRP A 145 3.15 18.52 -9.02
C TRP A 145 3.87 18.03 -7.77
N GLN A 146 4.67 18.89 -7.13
CA GLN A 146 5.36 18.55 -5.88
C GLN A 146 4.37 18.28 -4.72
N ALA A 147 3.27 19.01 -4.66
CA ALA A 147 2.22 18.78 -3.66
C ALA A 147 1.39 17.51 -3.97
N ALA A 148 1.17 17.21 -5.26
CA ALA A 148 0.42 16.04 -5.70
C ALA A 148 1.22 14.74 -5.56
N THR A 149 2.54 14.76 -5.76
CA THR A 149 3.38 13.56 -5.74
C THR A 149 3.53 13.01 -4.32
N PRO A 150 3.25 11.71 -4.08
CA PRO A 150 3.47 11.09 -2.79
C PRO A 150 4.94 11.12 -2.39
N LYS A 151 5.21 11.48 -1.13
CA LYS A 151 6.57 11.44 -0.55
C LYS A 151 6.86 10.12 0.18
N ALA A 152 6.19 9.04 -0.24
CA ALA A 152 6.39 7.72 0.32
C ALA A 152 7.82 7.22 0.04
N PRO A 153 8.44 6.49 0.98
CA PRO A 153 9.69 5.81 0.71
C PRO A 153 9.61 4.99 -0.57
N MET A 154 10.69 4.92 -1.34
CA MET A 154 10.82 4.21 -2.63
C MET A 154 9.89 4.65 -3.77
N TYR A 155 9.08 5.70 -3.61
CA TYR A 155 8.13 6.11 -4.67
C TYR A 155 8.87 6.54 -5.95
N GLU A 156 9.89 7.38 -5.83
CA GLU A 156 10.67 7.87 -6.98
C GLU A 156 11.53 6.77 -7.63
N GLU A 157 12.10 5.89 -6.81
CA GLU A 157 12.83 4.74 -7.33
C GLU A 157 11.91 3.80 -8.11
N LEU A 158 10.68 3.56 -7.63
CA LEU A 158 9.69 2.76 -8.34
C LEU A 158 9.22 3.44 -9.65
N ARG A 159 9.08 4.77 -9.68
CA ARG A 159 8.82 5.51 -10.93
C ARG A 159 9.94 5.31 -11.96
N THR A 160 11.18 5.40 -11.52
CA THR A 160 12.35 5.15 -12.37
C THR A 160 12.34 3.73 -12.94
N GLU A 161 12.05 2.74 -12.10
CA GLU A 161 11.93 1.35 -12.52
C GLU A 161 10.74 1.13 -13.47
N LEU A 162 9.60 1.77 -13.19
CA LEU A 162 8.46 1.74 -14.10
C LEU A 162 8.85 2.22 -15.51
N GLN A 163 9.50 3.37 -15.62
CA GLN A 163 9.97 3.90 -16.91
C GLN A 163 10.92 2.92 -17.59
N ARG A 164 11.80 2.25 -16.85
CA ARG A 164 12.69 1.22 -17.40
C ARG A 164 11.88 0.05 -18.01
N TYR A 165 10.88 -0.47 -17.29
CA TYR A 165 10.02 -1.54 -17.81
C TYR A 165 9.12 -1.08 -18.96
N LEU A 166 8.66 0.17 -18.97
CA LEU A 166 7.92 0.75 -20.10
C LEU A 166 8.75 0.77 -21.40
N ARG A 167 10.04 1.12 -21.31
CA ARG A 167 10.95 1.06 -22.46
C ARG A 167 11.19 -0.37 -22.96
N LEU A 168 11.12 -1.37 -22.08
CA LEU A 168 11.30 -2.78 -22.46
C LEU A 168 10.06 -3.41 -23.11
N ARG A 169 8.90 -2.73 -23.18
CA ARG A 169 7.66 -3.28 -23.75
C ARG A 169 7.82 -3.85 -25.16
N ALA A 170 8.58 -3.15 -26.01
CA ALA A 170 8.82 -3.53 -27.39
C ALA A 170 10.13 -4.30 -27.59
N HIS A 171 10.80 -4.74 -26.51
CA HIS A 171 12.07 -5.42 -26.63
C HIS A 171 11.89 -6.80 -27.28
N PRO A 172 12.65 -7.14 -28.36
CA PRO A 172 12.43 -8.34 -29.18
C PRO A 172 12.58 -9.66 -28.40
N ALA A 173 13.33 -9.67 -27.29
CA ALA A 173 13.46 -10.86 -26.44
C ALA A 173 12.14 -11.37 -25.84
N TRP A 174 11.06 -10.57 -25.84
CA TRP A 174 9.71 -10.99 -25.43
C TRP A 174 8.75 -11.18 -26.63
N GLY A 175 9.23 -11.11 -27.85
CA GLY A 175 8.43 -11.36 -29.06
C GLY A 175 7.94 -12.82 -29.19
N SER A 176 8.61 -13.76 -28.51
CA SER A 176 8.20 -15.16 -28.41
C SER A 176 8.41 -15.71 -27.00
N PRO A 177 7.61 -16.71 -26.56
CA PRO A 177 7.86 -17.37 -25.29
C PRO A 177 9.15 -18.22 -25.34
N LEU A 178 9.75 -18.43 -24.17
CA LEU A 178 10.79 -19.45 -24.05
C LEU A 178 10.23 -20.83 -24.39
N PRO A 179 11.03 -21.74 -25.00
CA PRO A 179 10.63 -23.11 -25.17
C PRO A 179 10.19 -23.76 -23.85
N ALA A 180 9.20 -24.64 -23.93
CA ALA A 180 8.72 -25.32 -22.73
C ALA A 180 9.81 -26.23 -22.14
N LEU A 181 9.99 -26.16 -20.82
CA LEU A 181 10.81 -27.14 -20.13
C LEU A 181 10.07 -28.49 -20.05
N PRO A 182 10.74 -29.63 -20.28
CA PRO A 182 10.17 -30.93 -19.99
C PRO A 182 9.65 -31.01 -18.54
N LYS A 183 8.65 -31.86 -18.31
CA LYS A 183 8.08 -32.06 -16.97
C LYS A 183 9.20 -32.37 -15.95
N ALA A 184 9.23 -31.62 -14.84
CA ALA A 184 10.22 -31.72 -13.77
C ALA A 184 11.70 -31.50 -14.20
N ALA A 185 11.95 -30.97 -15.40
CA ALA A 185 13.30 -30.65 -15.82
C ALA A 185 13.84 -29.40 -15.13
N THR A 186 15.12 -29.49 -14.77
CA THR A 186 15.93 -28.35 -14.29
C THR A 186 17.21 -28.35 -15.10
N ILE A 187 17.53 -27.25 -15.75
CA ILE A 187 18.76 -27.09 -16.52
C ILE A 187 19.90 -26.81 -15.53
N ARG A 188 20.92 -27.70 -15.57
CA ARG A 188 22.06 -27.67 -14.67
C ARG A 188 23.28 -27.05 -15.35
N PRO A 189 24.35 -26.69 -14.60
CA PRO A 189 25.57 -26.15 -15.15
C PRO A 189 26.11 -27.01 -16.29
N MET A 190 26.55 -26.38 -17.36
CA MET A 190 27.05 -26.96 -18.60
C MET A 190 26.05 -27.83 -19.39
N GLN A 191 24.82 -28.01 -18.91
CA GLN A 191 23.75 -28.66 -19.66
C GLN A 191 23.27 -27.80 -20.82
N GLU A 192 22.97 -28.44 -21.95
CA GLU A 192 22.44 -27.79 -23.14
C GLU A 192 20.92 -27.70 -23.10
N TRP A 193 20.39 -26.54 -23.53
CA TRP A 193 18.97 -26.32 -23.75
C TRP A 193 18.77 -25.23 -24.82
N PRO A 194 17.89 -25.46 -25.84
CA PRO A 194 17.71 -24.51 -26.95
C PRO A 194 17.22 -23.13 -26.55
N GLY A 195 16.60 -22.97 -25.37
CA GLY A 195 16.07 -21.70 -24.87
C GLY A 195 17.11 -20.82 -24.19
N LEU A 196 18.34 -21.27 -23.94
CA LEU A 196 19.36 -20.49 -23.22
C LEU A 196 19.76 -19.21 -23.94
N PRO A 197 19.88 -19.14 -25.27
CA PRO A 197 20.14 -17.86 -25.95
C PRO A 197 19.06 -16.82 -25.69
N LEU A 198 17.79 -17.17 -25.81
CA LEU A 198 16.68 -16.25 -25.54
C LEU A 198 16.62 -15.86 -24.05
N LEU A 199 16.90 -16.81 -23.13
CA LEU A 199 17.01 -16.52 -21.70
C LEU A 199 18.14 -15.52 -21.43
N ALA A 200 19.31 -15.70 -22.04
CA ALA A 200 20.44 -14.77 -21.90
C ALA A 200 20.10 -13.35 -22.38
N GLN A 201 19.41 -13.23 -23.52
CA GLN A 201 18.93 -11.94 -24.04
C GLN A 201 17.96 -11.25 -23.06
N ARG A 202 17.02 -11.99 -22.46
CA ARG A 202 16.10 -11.44 -21.45
C ARG A 202 16.83 -10.98 -20.20
N LEU A 203 17.76 -11.80 -19.68
CA LEU A 203 18.55 -11.44 -18.50
C LEU A 203 19.47 -10.24 -18.77
N ALA A 204 20.01 -10.11 -19.99
CA ALA A 204 20.78 -8.94 -20.40
C ALA A 204 19.91 -7.68 -20.50
N ALA A 205 18.74 -7.78 -21.12
CA ALA A 205 17.78 -6.67 -21.22
C ALA A 205 17.29 -6.19 -19.82
N LEU A 206 17.17 -7.12 -18.87
CA LEU A 206 16.82 -6.83 -17.47
C LEU A 206 18.02 -6.34 -16.64
N GLY A 207 19.25 -6.36 -17.17
CA GLY A 207 20.46 -5.91 -16.48
C GLY A 207 21.09 -6.95 -15.56
N TYR A 208 20.67 -8.22 -15.60
CA TYR A 208 21.27 -9.31 -14.81
C TYR A 208 22.49 -9.94 -15.46
N LEU A 209 22.59 -9.86 -16.77
CA LEU A 209 23.74 -10.34 -17.53
C LEU A 209 24.41 -9.14 -18.20
N PRO A 210 25.75 -8.96 -18.09
CA PRO A 210 26.46 -7.92 -18.79
C PRO A 210 26.24 -7.99 -20.31
N ALA A 211 26.11 -6.87 -20.99
CA ALA A 211 25.92 -6.84 -22.45
C ALA A 211 27.10 -7.46 -23.21
N SER A 212 28.30 -7.47 -22.62
CA SER A 212 29.51 -8.11 -23.16
C SER A 212 29.55 -9.63 -23.00
N ALA A 213 28.63 -10.21 -22.19
CA ALA A 213 28.60 -11.67 -22.02
C ALA A 213 28.00 -12.35 -23.26
N PRO A 214 28.48 -13.55 -23.63
CA PRO A 214 27.93 -14.31 -24.74
C PRO A 214 26.44 -14.62 -24.53
N GLN A 215 25.60 -14.24 -25.50
CA GLN A 215 24.14 -14.45 -25.42
C GLN A 215 23.65 -15.58 -26.35
N ASP A 216 24.56 -16.23 -27.07
CA ASP A 216 24.26 -17.28 -28.05
C ASP A 216 24.55 -18.69 -27.55
N SER A 217 25.14 -18.81 -26.35
CA SER A 217 25.46 -20.10 -25.75
C SER A 217 24.22 -20.96 -25.50
N ARG A 218 24.24 -22.19 -26.00
CA ARG A 218 23.22 -23.21 -25.71
C ARG A 218 23.51 -23.99 -24.43
N LYS A 219 24.64 -23.70 -23.75
CA LYS A 219 25.03 -24.33 -22.47
C LYS A 219 24.81 -23.34 -21.33
N LEU A 220 24.38 -23.83 -20.18
CA LEU A 220 24.27 -23.03 -18.97
C LEU A 220 25.67 -22.73 -18.43
N THR A 221 26.23 -21.57 -18.85
CA THR A 221 27.56 -21.11 -18.42
C THR A 221 27.54 -20.60 -16.98
N PRO A 222 28.70 -20.50 -16.30
CA PRO A 222 28.79 -19.93 -14.95
C PRO A 222 28.23 -18.49 -14.86
N GLU A 223 28.48 -17.64 -15.86
CA GLU A 223 27.98 -16.26 -15.92
C GLU A 223 26.45 -16.24 -16.01
N LEU A 224 25.87 -17.09 -16.85
CA LEU A 224 24.42 -17.21 -16.98
C LEU A 224 23.78 -17.80 -15.70
N GLN A 225 24.46 -18.73 -15.04
CA GLN A 225 24.05 -19.25 -13.73
C GLN A 225 24.01 -18.15 -12.67
N GLN A 226 25.03 -17.29 -12.62
CA GLN A 226 25.07 -16.15 -11.71
C GLN A 226 23.95 -15.15 -12.00
N ALA A 227 23.69 -14.86 -13.28
CA ALA A 227 22.59 -13.98 -13.71
C ALA A 227 21.22 -14.55 -13.30
N ILE A 228 21.01 -15.89 -13.48
CA ILE A 228 19.79 -16.58 -13.03
C ILE A 228 19.66 -16.47 -11.50
N SER A 229 20.74 -16.70 -10.75
CA SER A 229 20.73 -16.60 -9.29
C SER A 229 20.32 -15.21 -8.82
N SER A 230 20.86 -14.15 -9.43
CA SER A 230 20.50 -12.76 -9.14
C SER A 230 19.04 -12.46 -9.52
N TYR A 231 18.59 -12.92 -10.69
CA TYR A 231 17.19 -12.82 -11.10
C TYR A 231 16.26 -13.49 -10.09
N GLN A 232 16.57 -14.73 -9.69
CA GLN A 232 15.79 -15.50 -8.72
C GLN A 232 15.65 -14.75 -7.39
N LYS A 233 16.75 -14.16 -6.88
CA LYS A 233 16.75 -13.32 -5.68
C LYS A 233 15.72 -12.18 -5.79
N HIS A 234 15.74 -11.44 -6.88
CA HIS A 234 14.90 -10.26 -7.07
C HIS A 234 13.45 -10.60 -7.47
N HIS A 235 13.15 -11.87 -7.77
CA HIS A 235 11.81 -12.33 -8.14
C HIS A 235 11.20 -13.30 -7.11
N SER A 236 11.71 -13.27 -5.87
CA SER A 236 11.23 -14.13 -4.76
C SER A 236 11.20 -15.62 -5.09
N LEU A 237 12.17 -16.08 -5.87
CA LEU A 237 12.37 -17.48 -6.21
C LEU A 237 13.50 -18.07 -5.38
N LYS A 238 13.53 -19.41 -5.29
CA LYS A 238 14.67 -20.12 -4.68
C LYS A 238 15.96 -19.78 -5.43
N GLN A 239 16.89 -19.16 -4.75
CA GLN A 239 18.18 -18.71 -5.31
C GLN A 239 19.11 -19.90 -5.50
N SER A 240 18.91 -20.68 -6.56
CA SER A 240 19.67 -21.88 -6.88
C SER A 240 20.68 -21.67 -8.01
N GLY A 241 20.52 -20.64 -8.82
CA GLY A 241 21.25 -20.44 -10.07
C GLY A 241 20.90 -21.46 -11.16
N LEU A 242 19.96 -22.36 -10.91
CA LEU A 242 19.49 -23.34 -11.89
C LEU A 242 18.25 -22.80 -12.62
N PHE A 243 18.12 -23.14 -13.90
CA PHE A 243 16.93 -22.77 -14.63
C PHE A 243 15.87 -23.87 -14.49
N ASP A 244 14.90 -23.62 -13.65
CA ASP A 244 13.77 -24.50 -13.34
C ASP A 244 12.43 -23.93 -13.86
N ARG A 245 11.36 -24.68 -13.64
CA ARG A 245 10.02 -24.29 -14.06
C ARG A 245 9.58 -22.96 -13.45
N ALA A 246 9.83 -22.74 -12.15
CA ALA A 246 9.43 -21.51 -11.48
C ALA A 246 10.16 -20.30 -12.07
N THR A 247 11.44 -20.43 -12.37
CA THR A 247 12.25 -19.42 -13.05
C THR A 247 11.74 -19.16 -14.46
N SER A 248 11.39 -20.23 -15.21
CA SER A 248 10.81 -20.11 -16.56
C SER A 248 9.47 -19.39 -16.56
N GLU A 249 8.56 -19.75 -15.66
CA GLU A 249 7.26 -19.08 -15.52
C GLU A 249 7.44 -17.59 -15.17
N SER A 250 8.35 -17.27 -14.26
CA SER A 250 8.63 -15.89 -13.83
C SER A 250 9.21 -15.01 -14.95
N ILE A 251 10.19 -15.52 -15.73
CA ILE A 251 10.86 -14.73 -16.77
C ILE A 251 10.04 -14.63 -18.07
N ASN A 252 9.00 -15.44 -18.21
CA ASN A 252 8.00 -15.32 -19.27
C ASN A 252 6.97 -14.22 -19.00
N ILE A 253 6.84 -13.73 -17.76
CA ILE A 253 6.04 -12.54 -17.47
C ILE A 253 6.64 -11.37 -18.25
N THR A 254 5.84 -10.75 -19.09
CA THR A 254 6.29 -9.70 -20.00
C THR A 254 6.67 -8.41 -19.27
N PRO A 255 7.51 -7.55 -19.86
CA PRO A 255 7.77 -6.22 -19.32
C PRO A 255 6.51 -5.38 -19.13
N THR A 256 5.49 -5.53 -19.97
CA THR A 256 4.19 -4.87 -19.83
C THR A 256 3.47 -5.31 -18.55
N GLU A 257 3.43 -6.61 -18.26
CA GLU A 257 2.82 -7.14 -17.02
C GLU A 257 3.62 -6.72 -15.79
N ARG A 258 4.94 -6.69 -15.87
CA ARG A 258 5.80 -6.18 -14.78
C ARG A 258 5.62 -4.68 -14.54
N ALA A 259 5.52 -3.87 -15.62
CA ALA A 259 5.18 -2.46 -15.51
C ALA A 259 3.82 -2.25 -14.82
N ALA A 260 2.81 -3.06 -15.16
CA ALA A 260 1.51 -3.01 -14.49
C ALA A 260 1.62 -3.36 -12.99
N GLN A 261 2.45 -4.34 -12.60
CA GLN A 261 2.70 -4.68 -11.20
C GLN A 261 3.36 -3.53 -10.43
N ILE A 262 4.31 -2.81 -11.05
CA ILE A 262 4.94 -1.61 -10.46
C ILE A 262 3.89 -0.50 -10.34
N ALA A 263 3.10 -0.24 -11.38
CA ALA A 263 2.06 0.78 -11.38
C ALA A 263 1.00 0.53 -10.28
N GLN A 264 0.63 -0.72 -10.03
CA GLN A 264 -0.27 -1.11 -8.93
C GLN A 264 0.35 -0.83 -7.55
N THR A 265 1.66 -0.98 -7.41
CA THR A 265 2.36 -0.59 -6.18
C THR A 265 2.36 0.93 -5.99
N LEU A 266 2.63 1.71 -7.05
CA LEU A 266 2.53 3.17 -7.02
C LEU A 266 1.11 3.63 -6.64
N GLU A 267 0.08 2.98 -7.18
CA GLU A 267 -1.32 3.24 -6.81
C GLU A 267 -1.55 3.06 -5.31
N ARG A 268 -1.07 1.94 -4.73
CA ARG A 268 -1.21 1.67 -3.28
C ARG A 268 -0.42 2.63 -2.40
N LEU A 269 0.72 3.12 -2.86
CA LEU A 269 1.50 4.13 -2.14
C LEU A 269 0.77 5.48 -2.07
N ARG A 270 -0.10 5.79 -3.03
CA ARG A 270 -0.98 6.97 -2.98
C ARG A 270 -2.08 6.86 -1.92
N TRP A 271 -2.44 5.66 -1.51
CA TRP A 271 -3.49 5.45 -0.49
C TRP A 271 -3.02 5.70 0.93
N ALA A 272 -1.72 5.66 1.19
CA ALA A 272 -1.16 5.72 2.53
C ALA A 272 -0.56 7.10 2.85
N PRO A 273 -1.05 7.81 3.87
CA PRO A 273 -0.44 9.07 4.32
C PRO A 273 0.83 8.77 5.14
N LEU A 274 1.98 8.61 4.47
CA LEU A 274 3.24 8.18 5.12
C LEU A 274 4.05 9.31 5.80
N GLN A 275 3.48 10.49 6.08
CA GLN A 275 4.35 11.68 6.13
C GLN A 275 4.33 12.54 7.39
N GLN A 276 3.58 12.23 8.44
CA GLN A 276 3.40 13.19 9.54
C GLN A 276 4.00 12.81 10.88
N ALA A 277 4.56 11.62 11.04
CA ALA A 277 5.12 11.18 12.31
C ALA A 277 6.64 11.07 12.23
N GLN A 278 7.34 11.49 13.29
CA GLN A 278 8.81 11.32 13.40
C GLN A 278 9.23 9.85 13.31
N ARG A 279 8.35 8.92 13.69
CA ARG A 279 8.54 7.47 13.61
C ARG A 279 7.31 6.81 13.05
N MET A 280 7.49 5.75 12.25
CA MET A 280 6.38 4.94 11.73
C MET A 280 6.79 3.48 11.58
N ILE A 281 5.80 2.59 11.56
CA ILE A 281 5.97 1.16 11.34
C ILE A 281 5.16 0.78 10.11
N VAL A 282 5.80 0.13 9.15
CA VAL A 282 5.15 -0.36 7.92
C VAL A 282 5.27 -1.88 7.86
N VAL A 283 4.15 -2.58 7.78
CA VAL A 283 4.09 -4.03 7.54
C VAL A 283 3.70 -4.26 6.09
N ASN A 284 4.60 -4.82 5.29
CA ASN A 284 4.29 -5.25 3.93
C ASN A 284 3.95 -6.74 3.90
N ILE A 285 2.68 -7.06 3.64
CA ILE A 285 2.16 -8.43 3.68
C ILE A 285 2.85 -9.36 2.67
N PRO A 286 2.98 -9.02 1.36
CA PRO A 286 3.61 -9.88 0.36
C PRO A 286 5.08 -10.21 0.66
N GLU A 287 5.77 -9.33 1.35
CA GLU A 287 7.17 -9.46 1.71
C GLU A 287 7.38 -10.24 3.01
N TYR A 288 6.32 -10.37 3.82
CA TYR A 288 6.40 -10.88 5.19
C TYR A 288 7.41 -10.10 6.03
N ARG A 289 7.43 -8.79 5.88
CA ARG A 289 8.38 -7.91 6.56
C ARG A 289 7.70 -6.70 7.18
N LEU A 290 8.16 -6.35 8.36
CA LEU A 290 7.93 -5.10 9.05
C LEU A 290 9.17 -4.25 8.92
N ARG A 291 9.01 -2.95 8.60
CA ARG A 291 10.06 -1.95 8.64
C ARG A 291 9.66 -0.84 9.61
N ALA A 292 10.56 -0.49 10.49
CA ALA A 292 10.44 0.68 11.33
C ALA A 292 11.27 1.82 10.73
N TYR A 293 10.68 3.00 10.61
CA TYR A 293 11.30 4.17 10.03
C TYR A 293 11.36 5.31 11.04
N THR A 294 12.48 6.05 11.01
CA THR A 294 12.61 7.37 11.63
C THR A 294 12.69 8.41 10.53
N LEU A 295 11.92 9.50 10.65
CA LEU A 295 12.00 10.62 9.72
C LEU A 295 13.07 11.59 10.20
N TYR A 296 14.03 11.88 9.34
CA TYR A 296 15.05 12.90 9.54
C TYR A 296 15.05 13.84 8.33
N ASN A 297 14.85 15.14 8.57
CA ASN A 297 14.74 16.15 7.50
C ASN A 297 13.76 15.71 6.39
N TYR A 298 12.57 15.26 6.77
CA TYR A 298 11.52 14.76 5.86
C TYR A 298 11.88 13.52 5.02
N LYS A 299 13.02 12.88 5.30
CA LYS A 299 13.39 11.60 4.68
C LYS A 299 13.16 10.46 5.68
N ALA A 300 12.48 9.42 5.21
CA ALA A 300 12.32 8.20 5.98
C ALA A 300 13.61 7.38 5.91
N ILE A 301 14.22 7.13 7.08
CA ILE A 301 15.38 6.26 7.22
C ILE A 301 14.90 4.97 7.83
N GLU A 302 15.09 3.85 7.13
CA GLU A 302 14.80 2.53 7.68
C GLU A 302 15.78 2.22 8.80
N THR A 303 15.24 1.92 9.99
CA THR A 303 16.04 1.62 11.17
C THR A 303 16.01 0.15 11.56
N LEU A 304 14.93 -0.57 11.24
CA LEU A 304 14.74 -1.98 11.62
C LEU A 304 13.97 -2.75 10.56
N PRO A 305 14.58 -3.68 9.81
CA PRO A 305 13.89 -4.71 9.06
C PRO A 305 13.61 -5.93 9.93
N ILE A 306 12.35 -6.32 10.12
CA ILE A 306 11.93 -7.43 10.97
C ILE A 306 11.04 -8.39 10.18
N ASN A 307 11.31 -9.70 10.26
CA ASN A 307 10.42 -10.69 9.65
C ASN A 307 9.09 -10.78 10.40
N VAL A 308 8.01 -11.00 9.66
CA VAL A 308 6.68 -11.19 10.24
C VAL A 308 5.96 -12.42 9.68
N ILE A 309 4.99 -12.92 10.46
CA ILE A 309 4.01 -13.89 10.02
C ILE A 309 2.65 -13.19 9.98
N VAL A 310 2.00 -13.24 8.83
CA VAL A 310 0.70 -12.59 8.58
C VAL A 310 -0.44 -13.62 8.49
N GLY A 311 -1.66 -13.16 8.36
CA GLY A 311 -2.86 -13.99 8.27
C GLY A 311 -2.90 -14.92 7.06
N ARG A 312 -3.63 -16.03 7.19
CA ARG A 312 -3.87 -16.99 6.09
C ARG A 312 -4.70 -16.35 4.99
N ALA A 313 -4.27 -16.46 3.74
CA ALA A 313 -4.89 -15.83 2.58
C ALA A 313 -6.40 -16.08 2.44
N ARG A 314 -6.84 -17.33 2.62
CA ARG A 314 -8.24 -17.72 2.36
C ARG A 314 -9.18 -17.58 3.54
N SER A 315 -8.69 -17.78 4.77
CA SER A 315 -9.55 -17.87 5.96
C SER A 315 -9.48 -16.65 6.88
N ASN A 316 -8.31 -16.08 7.05
CA ASN A 316 -8.06 -15.00 8.02
C ASN A 316 -6.97 -14.06 7.49
N PRO A 317 -7.15 -13.38 6.35
CA PRO A 317 -6.15 -12.45 5.84
C PRO A 317 -5.97 -11.28 6.81
N THR A 318 -4.72 -10.85 6.98
CA THR A 318 -4.44 -9.60 7.68
C THR A 318 -5.04 -8.44 6.89
N PRO A 319 -5.88 -7.59 7.49
CA PRO A 319 -6.47 -6.45 6.81
C PRO A 319 -5.45 -5.33 6.59
N LEU A 320 -5.73 -4.48 5.61
CA LEU A 320 -4.95 -3.28 5.32
C LEU A 320 -5.54 -2.10 6.09
N PHE A 321 -4.72 -1.36 6.82
CA PHE A 321 -5.13 -0.14 7.51
C PHE A 321 -3.94 0.69 7.99
N ASN A 322 -4.23 1.91 8.42
CA ASN A 322 -3.33 2.77 9.16
C ASN A 322 -3.95 3.07 10.53
N LYS A 323 -3.24 2.80 11.60
CA LYS A 323 -3.66 3.06 12.99
C LYS A 323 -2.48 3.38 13.88
N ASP A 324 -2.70 4.27 14.84
CA ASP A 324 -1.66 4.67 15.77
C ASP A 324 -1.48 3.65 16.90
N MET A 325 -0.27 3.14 17.05
CA MET A 325 0.14 2.35 18.20
C MET A 325 0.18 3.26 19.42
N GLN A 326 -0.53 2.86 20.47
CA GLN A 326 -0.66 3.66 21.69
C GLN A 326 0.04 3.05 22.90
N ARG A 327 0.18 1.73 22.95
CA ARG A 327 0.77 1.06 24.10
C ARG A 327 1.43 -0.26 23.76
N VAL A 328 2.36 -0.65 24.62
CA VAL A 328 2.99 -1.98 24.64
C VAL A 328 2.50 -2.69 25.90
N GLU A 329 2.15 -3.96 25.79
CA GLU A 329 1.74 -4.81 26.89
C GLU A 329 2.72 -5.98 27.03
N PHE A 330 3.50 -5.99 28.11
CA PHE A 330 4.37 -7.10 28.46
C PHE A 330 3.60 -8.15 29.26
N SER A 331 3.92 -9.41 29.03
CA SER A 331 3.27 -10.54 29.67
C SER A 331 1.75 -10.55 29.48
N PRO A 332 1.27 -10.49 28.22
CA PRO A 332 -0.15 -10.35 27.96
C PRO A 332 -0.94 -11.61 28.28
N PHE A 333 -2.15 -11.44 28.78
CA PHE A 333 -3.17 -12.47 28.64
C PHE A 333 -3.60 -12.56 27.18
N TRP A 334 -3.69 -13.77 26.64
CA TRP A 334 -4.33 -13.97 25.35
C TRP A 334 -5.82 -14.28 25.53
N ASN A 335 -6.67 -13.29 25.34
CA ASN A 335 -8.11 -13.52 25.24
C ASN A 335 -8.39 -14.20 23.92
N VAL A 336 -8.88 -15.44 23.97
CA VAL A 336 -9.13 -16.24 22.77
C VAL A 336 -10.29 -15.65 21.98
N PRO A 337 -10.12 -15.32 20.70
CA PRO A 337 -11.21 -14.84 19.86
C PRO A 337 -12.35 -15.86 19.77
N PRO A 338 -13.63 -15.42 19.74
CA PRO A 338 -14.77 -16.33 19.66
C PRO A 338 -14.74 -17.30 18.47
N SER A 339 -14.15 -16.87 17.35
CA SER A 339 -14.00 -17.71 16.16
C SER A 339 -13.03 -18.88 16.39
N ILE A 340 -11.91 -18.63 17.06
CA ILE A 340 -10.92 -19.68 17.43
C ILE A 340 -11.50 -20.58 18.51
N LEU A 341 -12.14 -19.98 19.53
CA LEU A 341 -12.78 -20.74 20.58
C LEU A 341 -13.77 -21.76 20.01
N ARG A 342 -14.73 -21.31 19.22
CA ARG A 342 -15.79 -22.16 18.68
C ARG A 342 -15.30 -23.20 17.67
N LYS A 343 -14.41 -22.80 16.76
CA LYS A 343 -13.98 -23.67 15.65
C LYS A 343 -12.86 -24.64 16.00
N GLU A 344 -11.98 -24.26 16.95
CA GLU A 344 -10.73 -25.00 17.18
C GLU A 344 -10.61 -25.52 18.63
N MET A 345 -11.01 -24.72 19.63
CA MET A 345 -10.75 -25.06 21.02
C MET A 345 -11.91 -25.83 21.66
N LEU A 346 -13.15 -25.41 21.44
CA LEU A 346 -14.31 -26.03 22.11
C LEU A 346 -14.42 -27.54 21.83
N PRO A 347 -14.23 -28.01 20.55
CA PRO A 347 -14.20 -29.46 20.29
C PRO A 347 -13.07 -30.20 21.05
N ARG A 348 -11.90 -29.53 21.22
CA ARG A 348 -10.78 -30.11 21.95
C ARG A 348 -11.04 -30.17 23.44
N ILE A 349 -11.63 -29.12 24.04
CA ILE A 349 -11.97 -29.06 25.44
C ILE A 349 -13.01 -30.14 25.78
N GLN A 350 -13.97 -30.36 24.87
CA GLN A 350 -15.00 -31.41 25.05
C GLN A 350 -14.40 -32.82 25.04
N ASN A 351 -13.42 -33.07 24.16
CA ASN A 351 -12.79 -34.41 24.04
C ASN A 351 -11.64 -34.63 25.04
N ASP A 352 -11.09 -33.57 25.62
CA ASP A 352 -9.93 -33.63 26.49
C ASP A 352 -10.01 -32.52 27.55
N PRO A 353 -10.60 -32.80 28.72
CA PRO A 353 -10.75 -31.81 29.81
C PRO A 353 -9.42 -31.22 30.30
N ASP A 354 -8.33 -31.98 30.20
CA ASP A 354 -6.99 -31.51 30.57
C ASP A 354 -6.38 -30.49 29.60
N TYR A 355 -7.00 -30.28 28.44
CA TYR A 355 -6.56 -29.30 27.44
C TYR A 355 -6.42 -27.90 28.04
N ILE A 356 -7.37 -27.47 28.88
CA ILE A 356 -7.37 -26.18 29.59
C ILE A 356 -6.14 -26.06 30.49
N ARG A 357 -5.87 -27.07 31.30
CA ARG A 357 -4.75 -27.08 32.25
C ARG A 357 -3.40 -27.11 31.55
N ARG A 358 -3.23 -28.04 30.59
CA ARG A 358 -1.95 -28.18 29.84
C ARG A 358 -1.60 -26.96 29.02
N GLY A 359 -2.60 -26.27 28.49
CA GLY A 359 -2.39 -25.07 27.69
C GLY A 359 -2.28 -23.77 28.51
N ASN A 360 -2.28 -23.86 29.85
CA ASN A 360 -2.29 -22.72 30.76
C ASN A 360 -3.46 -21.76 30.48
N TYR A 361 -4.62 -22.34 30.12
CA TYR A 361 -5.85 -21.58 29.88
C TYR A 361 -6.67 -21.46 31.17
N GLU A 362 -7.58 -20.50 31.18
CA GLU A 362 -8.64 -20.37 32.19
C GLU A 362 -9.94 -19.95 31.52
N ILE A 363 -11.05 -20.46 32.04
CA ILE A 363 -12.39 -20.03 31.69
C ILE A 363 -12.74 -18.82 32.55
N VAL A 364 -13.32 -17.79 31.95
CA VAL A 364 -13.66 -16.53 32.60
C VAL A 364 -15.14 -16.23 32.37
N GLY A 365 -15.88 -16.08 33.45
CA GLY A 365 -17.28 -15.68 33.43
C GLY A 365 -17.49 -14.21 33.04
N SER A 366 -18.73 -13.80 32.89
CA SER A 366 -19.11 -12.41 32.56
C SER A 366 -18.62 -11.39 33.58
N ASN A 367 -18.54 -11.80 34.86
CA ASN A 367 -18.01 -11.01 35.98
C ASN A 367 -16.47 -10.91 36.02
N GLY A 368 -15.76 -11.49 35.03
CA GLY A 368 -14.30 -11.51 34.99
C GLY A 368 -13.63 -12.52 35.92
N LYS A 369 -14.37 -13.27 36.73
CA LYS A 369 -13.81 -14.28 37.64
C LYS A 369 -13.54 -15.61 36.91
N LYS A 370 -12.50 -16.32 37.37
CA LYS A 370 -12.20 -17.67 36.91
C LYS A 370 -13.33 -18.62 37.26
N VAL A 371 -13.66 -19.51 36.32
CA VAL A 371 -14.66 -20.57 36.47
C VAL A 371 -13.99 -21.90 36.19
N GLU A 372 -14.30 -22.94 36.98
CA GLU A 372 -13.81 -24.29 36.71
C GLU A 372 -14.59 -24.93 35.55
N LEU A 373 -13.98 -25.90 34.89
CA LEU A 373 -14.60 -26.61 33.76
C LEU A 373 -15.77 -27.48 34.30
N SER A 374 -16.96 -27.24 33.77
CA SER A 374 -18.19 -27.97 34.08
C SER A 374 -19.10 -28.01 32.85
N PRO A 375 -20.18 -28.79 32.83
CA PRO A 375 -21.18 -28.77 31.77
C PRO A 375 -21.75 -27.36 31.54
N GLU A 376 -22.01 -26.59 32.58
CA GLU A 376 -22.49 -25.20 32.50
C GLU A 376 -21.45 -24.27 31.92
N ALA A 377 -20.18 -24.46 32.28
CA ALA A 377 -19.07 -23.70 31.67
C ALA A 377 -18.93 -23.99 30.18
N LEU A 378 -19.05 -25.26 29.74
CA LEU A 378 -19.05 -25.63 28.33
C LEU A 378 -20.21 -24.99 27.57
N ALA A 379 -21.42 -25.01 28.14
CA ALA A 379 -22.58 -24.33 27.57
C ALA A 379 -22.35 -22.81 27.48
N GLY A 380 -21.75 -22.20 28.52
CA GLY A 380 -21.39 -20.78 28.54
C GLY A 380 -20.33 -20.39 27.50
N LEU A 381 -19.37 -21.27 27.24
CA LEU A 381 -18.39 -21.09 26.16
C LEU A 381 -19.02 -21.20 24.77
N ALA A 382 -19.96 -22.13 24.58
CA ALA A 382 -20.66 -22.36 23.32
C ALA A 382 -21.55 -21.16 22.95
N ASN A 383 -22.33 -20.63 23.92
CA ASN A 383 -23.23 -19.50 23.71
C ASN A 383 -22.54 -18.13 23.80
N GLY A 384 -21.28 -18.06 24.25
CA GLY A 384 -20.49 -16.84 24.35
C GLY A 384 -20.68 -16.02 25.64
N SER A 385 -21.41 -16.51 26.63
CA SER A 385 -21.53 -15.88 27.96
C SER A 385 -20.25 -16.03 28.80
N MET A 386 -19.40 -17.00 28.44
CA MET A 386 -18.07 -17.20 29.02
C MET A 386 -17.00 -17.16 27.92
N ARG A 387 -15.77 -16.92 28.31
CA ARG A 387 -14.62 -16.83 27.40
C ARG A 387 -13.44 -17.64 27.94
N VAL A 388 -12.53 -18.01 27.05
CA VAL A 388 -11.23 -18.60 27.39
C VAL A 388 -10.16 -17.52 27.25
N ARG A 389 -9.25 -17.46 28.23
CA ARG A 389 -8.00 -16.71 28.10
C ARG A 389 -6.80 -17.58 28.46
N GLN A 390 -5.67 -17.36 27.82
CA GLN A 390 -4.41 -18.01 28.17
C GLN A 390 -3.62 -17.08 29.09
N ARG A 391 -3.07 -17.62 30.14
CA ARG A 391 -2.23 -16.86 31.08
C ARG A 391 -0.89 -16.50 30.46
N PRO A 392 -0.22 -15.43 30.95
CA PRO A 392 1.16 -15.18 30.65
C PRO A 392 2.05 -16.39 30.90
N GLY A 393 3.13 -16.52 30.13
CA GLY A 393 4.08 -17.61 30.28
C GLY A 393 4.70 -18.05 28.96
N ARG A 394 5.70 -18.94 29.04
CA ARG A 394 6.51 -19.40 27.90
C ARG A 394 5.68 -20.00 26.76
N GLY A 395 4.54 -20.63 27.06
CA GLY A 395 3.64 -21.25 26.08
C GLY A 395 2.52 -20.31 25.58
N ASN A 396 2.49 -19.04 25.99
CA ASN A 396 1.43 -18.11 25.58
C ASN A 396 1.52 -17.84 24.06
N ALA A 397 0.37 -17.91 23.38
CA ALA A 397 0.31 -17.72 21.93
C ALA A 397 0.78 -16.33 21.47
N LEU A 398 0.69 -15.30 22.33
CA LEU A 398 1.16 -13.94 22.08
C LEU A 398 2.62 -13.73 22.48
N GLY A 399 3.29 -14.76 23.02
CA GLY A 399 4.63 -14.64 23.58
C GLY A 399 4.70 -13.66 24.76
N GLY A 400 5.84 -12.99 24.91
CA GLY A 400 6.10 -12.11 26.05
C GLY A 400 5.69 -10.65 25.87
N VAL A 401 5.24 -10.24 24.67
CA VAL A 401 4.87 -8.84 24.40
C VAL A 401 3.85 -8.70 23.26
N LYS A 402 2.99 -7.71 23.40
CA LYS A 402 1.94 -7.32 22.46
C LYS A 402 2.01 -5.80 22.25
N PHE A 403 1.91 -5.36 20.99
CA PHE A 403 1.89 -3.96 20.60
C PHE A 403 0.49 -3.59 20.11
N ILE A 404 -0.12 -2.60 20.75
CA ILE A 404 -1.56 -2.34 20.65
C ILE A 404 -1.82 -1.01 19.95
N PHE A 405 -2.59 -1.08 18.89
CA PHE A 405 -3.20 0.03 18.16
C PHE A 405 -4.71 -0.22 18.09
N PRO A 406 -5.54 0.70 18.62
CA PRO A 406 -6.99 0.52 18.66
C PRO A 406 -7.58 0.39 17.26
N ASN A 407 -8.33 -0.69 17.02
CA ASN A 407 -9.05 -0.95 15.79
C ASN A 407 -10.25 -1.88 16.05
N ASN A 408 -11.23 -1.85 15.14
CA ASN A 408 -12.45 -2.67 15.23
C ASN A 408 -12.28 -4.12 14.74
N GLN A 409 -11.10 -4.49 14.26
CA GLN A 409 -10.80 -5.81 13.70
C GLN A 409 -9.98 -6.68 14.65
N ASN A 410 -9.62 -6.17 15.83
CA ASN A 410 -8.81 -6.85 16.85
C ASN A 410 -7.43 -7.31 16.33
N ILE A 411 -6.81 -6.52 15.46
CA ILE A 411 -5.47 -6.77 14.93
C ILE A 411 -4.43 -6.06 15.81
N TYR A 412 -3.33 -6.74 16.05
CA TYR A 412 -2.17 -6.21 16.78
C TYR A 412 -0.89 -6.90 16.32
N LEU A 413 0.26 -6.31 16.65
CA LEU A 413 1.55 -6.98 16.52
C LEU A 413 1.87 -7.70 17.83
N HIS A 414 2.49 -8.87 17.76
CA HIS A 414 2.84 -9.62 18.97
C HIS A 414 4.02 -10.58 18.76
N HIS A 415 4.67 -10.95 19.83
CA HIS A 415 5.66 -12.02 19.85
C HIS A 415 4.97 -13.39 19.65
N THR A 416 5.73 -14.47 19.66
CA THR A 416 5.18 -15.84 19.50
C THR A 416 5.97 -16.84 20.30
N SER A 417 5.28 -17.89 20.77
CA SER A 417 5.90 -19.09 21.36
C SER A 417 6.50 -20.06 20.30
N SER A 418 6.37 -19.74 19.01
CA SER A 418 6.78 -20.62 17.91
C SER A 418 7.73 -19.90 16.92
N PRO A 419 8.94 -19.48 17.35
CA PRO A 419 9.86 -18.69 16.50
C PRO A 419 10.39 -19.46 15.29
N GLY A 420 10.43 -20.79 15.33
CA GLY A 420 10.86 -21.62 14.19
C GLY A 420 10.01 -21.44 12.93
N LEU A 421 8.81 -20.88 13.03
CA LEU A 421 7.94 -20.62 11.89
C LEU A 421 8.46 -19.47 11.00
N PHE A 422 9.30 -18.58 11.50
CA PHE A 422 9.90 -17.51 10.69
C PHE A 422 10.89 -18.01 9.65
N LYS A 423 11.43 -19.23 9.81
CA LYS A 423 12.32 -19.89 8.83
C LYS A 423 11.59 -20.37 7.57
N ARG A 424 10.25 -20.33 7.55
CA ARG A 424 9.47 -20.76 6.40
C ARG A 424 9.46 -19.69 5.31
N GLU A 425 9.52 -20.11 4.06
CA GLU A 425 9.39 -19.22 2.90
C GLU A 425 8.01 -18.56 2.87
N THR A 426 6.93 -19.35 3.02
CA THR A 426 5.57 -18.82 3.11
C THR A 426 5.20 -18.59 4.56
N ARG A 427 4.95 -17.34 4.92
CA ARG A 427 4.60 -16.91 6.28
C ARG A 427 3.19 -16.33 6.42
N ALA A 428 2.28 -16.69 5.51
CA ALA A 428 0.84 -16.37 5.58
C ALA A 428 0.09 -17.48 6.35
N MET A 429 0.21 -17.51 7.69
CA MET A 429 -0.30 -18.65 8.49
C MET A 429 -0.94 -18.28 9.84
N SER A 430 -1.02 -17.00 10.21
CA SER A 430 -1.69 -16.55 11.42
C SER A 430 -3.23 -16.49 11.24
N HIS A 431 -3.93 -16.13 12.31
CA HIS A 431 -5.39 -15.87 12.31
C HIS A 431 -5.73 -14.38 12.08
N GLY A 432 -4.84 -13.64 11.42
CA GLY A 432 -5.03 -12.23 11.08
C GLY A 432 -4.03 -11.30 11.76
N CYS A 433 -3.71 -11.50 13.03
CA CYS A 433 -2.68 -10.74 13.74
C CYS A 433 -1.29 -10.98 13.16
N VAL A 434 -0.39 -10.03 13.37
CA VAL A 434 0.97 -10.08 12.84
C VAL A 434 1.95 -10.50 13.93
N ARG A 435 2.62 -11.66 13.71
CA ARG A 435 3.69 -12.11 14.61
C ARG A 435 5.01 -11.49 14.21
N VAL A 436 5.79 -11.07 15.19
CA VAL A 436 7.05 -10.34 15.02
C VAL A 436 8.21 -11.23 15.46
N ASP A 437 9.25 -11.35 14.62
CA ASP A 437 10.44 -12.19 14.87
C ASP A 437 11.33 -11.59 15.96
N GLU A 438 11.59 -10.27 15.90
CA GLU A 438 12.48 -9.55 16.81
C GLU A 438 11.70 -8.59 17.75
N PRO A 439 10.89 -9.12 18.69
CA PRO A 439 10.01 -8.29 19.50
C PRO A 439 10.76 -7.36 20.46
N LYS A 440 12.00 -7.71 20.89
CA LYS A 440 12.83 -6.87 21.75
C LYS A 440 13.32 -5.62 21.02
N LEU A 441 13.75 -5.78 19.76
CA LEU A 441 14.15 -4.67 18.91
C LEU A 441 12.99 -3.73 18.61
N LEU A 442 11.82 -4.30 18.30
CA LEU A 442 10.62 -3.50 18.09
C LEU A 442 10.19 -2.76 19.37
N ALA A 443 10.24 -3.41 20.54
CA ALA A 443 9.94 -2.77 21.82
C ALA A 443 10.90 -1.62 22.13
N LYS A 444 12.20 -1.79 21.88
CA LYS A 444 13.21 -0.73 22.02
C LYS A 444 12.90 0.47 21.11
N PHE A 445 12.52 0.22 19.86
CA PHE A 445 12.15 1.27 18.90
C PHE A 445 10.92 2.05 19.37
N VAL A 446 9.85 1.36 19.77
CA VAL A 446 8.58 2.03 20.14
C VAL A 446 8.64 2.72 21.51
N LEU A 447 9.49 2.24 22.42
CA LEU A 447 9.69 2.81 23.75
C LEU A 447 10.87 3.78 23.84
N HIS A 448 11.42 4.22 22.70
CA HIS A 448 12.56 5.13 22.65
C HIS A 448 12.39 6.38 23.55
N ASP A 449 11.18 6.94 23.59
CA ASP A 449 10.88 8.13 24.40
C ASP A 449 10.56 7.83 25.87
N ASN A 450 10.66 6.56 26.28
CA ASN A 450 10.45 6.09 27.64
C ASN A 450 11.78 5.63 28.24
N PRO A 451 12.65 6.54 28.75
CA PRO A 451 14.02 6.23 29.11
C PRO A 451 14.16 5.21 30.25
N GLU A 452 13.11 5.07 31.06
CA GLU A 452 13.02 4.04 32.09
C GLU A 452 12.90 2.62 31.54
N TRP A 453 12.56 2.46 30.24
CA TRP A 453 12.48 1.19 29.53
C TRP A 453 13.77 0.90 28.79
N THR A 454 14.85 0.67 29.56
CA THR A 454 16.13 0.25 29.02
C THR A 454 16.03 -1.11 28.30
N GLU A 455 17.00 -1.42 27.45
CA GLU A 455 17.08 -2.71 26.74
C GLU A 455 17.07 -3.91 27.72
N GLN A 456 17.79 -3.77 28.84
CA GLN A 456 17.81 -4.78 29.89
C GLN A 456 16.44 -4.97 30.54
N ARG A 457 15.71 -3.89 30.81
CA ARG A 457 14.35 -3.97 31.36
C ARG A 457 13.37 -4.59 30.38
N ILE A 458 13.43 -4.20 29.09
CA ILE A 458 12.62 -4.79 28.02
C ILE A 458 12.88 -6.29 27.92
N SER A 459 14.16 -6.70 27.86
CA SER A 459 14.52 -8.12 27.79
C SER A 459 14.02 -8.88 29.01
N THR A 460 14.20 -8.35 30.20
CA THR A 460 13.71 -8.96 31.46
C THR A 460 12.18 -9.10 31.45
N ALA A 461 11.44 -8.07 31.02
CA ALA A 461 9.99 -8.09 30.96
C ALA A 461 9.46 -9.17 30.00
N ILE A 462 10.12 -9.35 28.84
CA ILE A 462 9.74 -10.36 27.85
C ILE A 462 10.13 -11.77 28.33
N ASP A 463 11.38 -11.95 28.80
CA ASP A 463 11.94 -13.28 29.10
C ASP A 463 11.39 -13.86 30.42
N LYS A 464 11.19 -13.02 31.43
CA LYS A 464 10.68 -13.42 32.74
C LYS A 464 9.15 -13.30 32.85
N HIS A 465 8.48 -12.93 31.76
CA HIS A 465 7.04 -12.68 31.73
C HIS A 465 6.58 -11.75 32.87
N ALA A 466 7.33 -10.67 33.08
CA ALA A 466 7.06 -9.65 34.08
C ALA A 466 6.89 -8.30 33.38
N GLY A 467 6.04 -7.45 33.88
CA GLY A 467 5.84 -6.13 33.28
C GLY A 467 4.42 -5.64 33.43
N GLY A 468 3.76 -5.34 32.36
CA GLY A 468 2.42 -4.74 32.36
C GLY A 468 2.22 -3.89 31.12
N ALA A 469 1.21 -3.05 31.13
CA ALA A 469 0.94 -2.12 30.05
C ALA A 469 1.78 -0.84 30.20
N VAL A 470 2.38 -0.40 29.09
CA VAL A 470 3.17 0.84 28.99
C VAL A 470 2.56 1.70 27.90
N GLN A 471 2.10 2.88 28.26
CA GLN A 471 1.61 3.86 27.27
C GLN A 471 2.80 4.52 26.57
N LEU A 472 2.71 4.69 25.27
CA LEU A 472 3.67 5.47 24.50
C LEU A 472 3.47 6.96 24.80
N LYS A 473 4.55 7.70 24.94
CA LYS A 473 4.47 9.16 25.10
C LYS A 473 3.92 9.84 23.85
N GLN A 474 4.23 9.29 22.69
CA GLN A 474 3.66 9.70 21.41
C GLN A 474 3.18 8.46 20.66
N PRO A 475 1.96 8.49 20.10
CA PRO A 475 1.49 7.43 19.23
C PRO A 475 2.39 7.25 18.02
N ILE A 476 2.54 6.00 17.55
CA ILE A 476 3.36 5.67 16.38
C ILE A 476 2.45 5.08 15.32
N PRO A 477 2.34 5.66 14.11
CA PRO A 477 1.57 5.09 13.01
C PRO A 477 2.06 3.70 12.64
N VAL A 478 1.13 2.75 12.58
CA VAL A 478 1.31 1.39 12.06
C VAL A 478 0.50 1.25 10.79
N ILE A 479 1.20 1.09 9.69
CA ILE A 479 0.62 0.97 8.35
C ILE A 479 0.77 -0.49 7.92
N ILE A 480 -0.35 -1.18 7.70
CA ILE A 480 -0.36 -2.50 7.08
C ILE A 480 -0.71 -2.32 5.62
N THR A 481 0.22 -2.65 4.75
CA THR A 481 0.14 -2.43 3.31
C THR A 481 0.35 -3.72 2.50
N TYR A 482 0.14 -3.62 1.18
CA TYR A 482 0.24 -4.75 0.26
C TYR A 482 0.97 -4.32 -1.01
N LEU A 483 2.30 -4.27 -0.94
CA LEU A 483 3.15 -3.87 -2.06
C LEU A 483 3.79 -5.13 -2.65
N THR A 484 3.52 -5.40 -3.91
CA THR A 484 4.07 -6.56 -4.65
C THR A 484 5.32 -6.22 -5.45
N THR A 485 5.75 -4.95 -5.41
CA THR A 485 7.09 -4.53 -5.80
C THR A 485 7.69 -3.64 -4.71
N VAL A 486 8.98 -3.80 -4.44
CA VAL A 486 9.70 -2.98 -3.46
C VAL A 486 11.13 -2.72 -3.94
N ILE A 487 11.72 -1.62 -3.48
CA ILE A 487 13.16 -1.39 -3.64
C ILE A 487 13.86 -1.96 -2.40
N GLY A 488 14.78 -2.89 -2.59
CA GLY A 488 15.54 -3.50 -1.52
C GLY A 488 16.64 -2.58 -0.97
N GLU A 489 17.30 -3.02 0.10
CA GLU A 489 18.46 -2.33 0.69
C GLU A 489 19.63 -2.21 -0.31
N ASP A 490 19.75 -3.17 -1.23
CA ASP A 490 20.73 -3.19 -2.32
C ASP A 490 20.32 -2.29 -3.50
N LYS A 491 19.27 -1.46 -3.33
CA LYS A 491 18.72 -0.55 -4.35
C LYS A 491 18.20 -1.24 -5.62
N ASN A 492 17.98 -2.55 -5.56
CA ASN A 492 17.38 -3.30 -6.65
C ASN A 492 15.86 -3.42 -6.48
N LEU A 493 15.15 -3.52 -7.62
CA LEU A 493 13.73 -3.80 -7.65
C LEU A 493 13.46 -5.27 -7.35
N TYR A 494 12.56 -5.53 -6.41
CA TYR A 494 12.08 -6.87 -6.07
C TYR A 494 10.61 -7.03 -6.47
N PHE A 495 10.31 -8.16 -7.09
CA PHE A 495 8.95 -8.62 -7.38
C PHE A 495 8.54 -9.68 -6.39
N LEU A 496 7.44 -9.44 -5.69
CA LEU A 496 6.92 -10.29 -4.63
C LEU A 496 5.65 -11.03 -5.12
N PRO A 497 5.34 -12.20 -4.56
CA PRO A 497 4.14 -12.93 -4.94
C PRO A 497 2.86 -12.21 -4.45
N ASP A 498 1.79 -12.29 -5.24
CA ASP A 498 0.46 -11.81 -4.87
C ASP A 498 -0.24 -12.81 -3.95
N VAL A 499 0.23 -12.90 -2.69
CA VAL A 499 -0.14 -13.94 -1.72
C VAL A 499 -1.63 -13.95 -1.34
N TYR A 500 -2.34 -12.82 -1.51
CA TYR A 500 -3.78 -12.69 -1.23
C TYR A 500 -4.63 -12.44 -2.50
N GLY A 501 -4.03 -12.43 -3.69
CA GLY A 501 -4.73 -12.15 -4.95
C GLY A 501 -5.20 -10.70 -5.11
N GLN A 502 -4.53 -9.74 -4.43
CA GLN A 502 -4.93 -8.32 -4.41
C GLN A 502 -4.61 -7.59 -5.71
N ASP A 503 -3.51 -7.96 -6.38
CA ASP A 503 -3.13 -7.34 -7.66
C ASP A 503 -4.19 -7.60 -8.72
N LYS A 504 -4.72 -8.82 -8.75
CA LYS A 504 -5.82 -9.17 -9.66
C LYS A 504 -7.10 -8.37 -9.38
N LEU A 505 -7.39 -8.06 -8.12
CA LEU A 505 -8.55 -7.25 -7.73
C LEU A 505 -8.36 -5.80 -8.15
N LEU A 506 -7.18 -5.22 -7.87
CA LEU A 506 -6.85 -3.85 -8.24
C LEU A 506 -6.83 -3.68 -9.76
N GLN A 507 -6.23 -4.62 -10.49
CA GLN A 507 -6.21 -4.60 -11.96
C GLN A 507 -7.63 -4.54 -12.53
N ARG A 508 -8.52 -5.43 -12.06
CA ARG A 508 -9.93 -5.44 -12.50
C ARG A 508 -10.66 -4.13 -12.17
N ALA A 509 -10.35 -3.50 -11.05
CA ALA A 509 -10.94 -2.22 -10.69
C ALA A 509 -10.45 -1.09 -11.62
N LEU A 510 -9.15 -1.08 -11.92
CA LEU A 510 -8.54 -0.13 -12.87
C LEU A 510 -9.09 -0.30 -14.30
N GLU A 511 -9.34 -1.54 -14.75
CA GLU A 511 -9.88 -1.84 -16.07
C GLU A 511 -11.37 -1.46 -16.21
N LYS A 512 -12.16 -1.59 -15.13
CA LYS A 512 -13.60 -1.27 -15.11
C LYS A 512 -13.93 0.20 -14.97
N ARG A 513 -12.95 1.03 -14.81
CA ARG A 513 -13.16 2.46 -14.64
C ARG A 513 -13.87 3.05 -15.86
N PRO A 514 -14.95 3.84 -15.69
CA PRO A 514 -15.55 4.60 -16.79
C PRO A 514 -14.49 5.53 -17.38
N LYS A 515 -14.39 5.52 -18.67
CA LYS A 515 -13.48 6.40 -19.43
C LYS A 515 -13.92 7.85 -19.35
#